data_cfe9f1bc4581d6ef5190d1211496feef
#
_entry.id   cfe9f1bc4581d6ef5190d1211496feef
#
_cell.length_a   1.000
_cell.length_b   1.000
_cell.length_c   1.000
_cell.angle_alpha   90.00
_cell.angle_beta   90.00
_cell.angle_gamma   90.00
#
_symmetry.space_group_name_H-M   'P 1'
#
loop_
_entity.id
_entity.type
_entity.pdbx_description
1 polymer ?
#
loop_
_entity_poly.entity_id
_entity_poly.type
_entity_poly.pdbx_seq_one_letter_code
_entity_poly.pdbx_strand_id
1 'polypeptide(L)' 'MIKNAYVTIVASDEQTQMHLDELVGRKGLVVEELSFMETSPRGGMVFLDEAYLDEFVWFIPESAVVYE' A
#
# COMPACT_ATOMS: atom_id res chain seq x y z
N MET A 1 2.81 -1.51 -9.24
CA MET A 1 3.71 -1.87 -8.11
C MET A 1 4.43 -3.18 -8.44
N ILE A 2 5.59 -3.38 -7.84
CA ILE A 2 6.40 -4.57 -8.11
C ILE A 2 6.06 -5.64 -7.09
N LYS A 3 5.49 -6.76 -7.55
CA LYS A 3 5.15 -7.89 -6.69
C LYS A 3 6.41 -8.45 -6.03
N ASN A 4 6.29 -8.83 -4.77
CA ASN A 4 7.37 -9.36 -3.93
C ASN A 4 8.44 -8.33 -3.54
N ALA A 5 8.20 -7.04 -3.80
CA ALA A 5 9.09 -5.98 -3.36
C ALA A 5 8.69 -5.50 -1.96
N TYR A 6 9.69 -5.13 -1.16
CA TYR A 6 9.44 -4.48 0.12
C TYR A 6 9.29 -2.98 -0.08
N VAL A 7 8.33 -2.39 0.63
CA VAL A 7 8.02 -0.98 0.51
C VAL A 7 7.81 -0.34 1.87
N THR A 8 7.99 0.98 1.91
CA THR A 8 7.60 1.81 3.05
C THR A 8 6.41 2.65 2.61
N ILE A 9 5.37 2.71 3.43
CA ILE A 9 4.18 3.49 3.14
C ILE A 9 4.45 4.94 3.50
N VAL A 10 4.16 5.85 2.55
CA VAL A 10 4.38 7.29 2.73
C VAL A 10 3.07 8.03 2.50
N ALA A 11 3.01 9.27 2.98
CA ALA A 11 1.81 10.09 2.81
C ALA A 11 1.57 10.41 1.33
N SER A 12 0.30 10.37 0.93
CA SER A 12 -0.13 10.82 -0.39
C SER A 12 -1.58 11.28 -0.29
N ASP A 13 -2.04 12.05 -1.29
CA ASP A 13 -3.43 12.49 -1.31
C ASP A 13 -4.39 11.30 -1.40
N GLU A 14 -4.04 10.29 -2.17
CA GLU A 14 -4.85 9.09 -2.32
C GLU A 14 -4.93 8.31 -1.02
N GLN A 15 -3.82 8.22 -0.30
CA GLN A 15 -3.77 7.56 1.01
C GLN A 15 -4.69 8.28 2.00
N THR A 16 -4.67 9.60 2.01
CA THR A 16 -5.52 10.42 2.86
C THR A 16 -7.00 10.23 2.52
N GLN A 17 -7.34 10.19 1.24
CA GLN A 17 -8.72 9.97 0.80
C GLN A 17 -9.25 8.60 1.21
N MET A 18 -8.38 7.63 1.36
CA MET A 18 -8.77 6.29 1.79
C MET A 18 -8.80 6.13 3.31
N HIS A 19 -8.50 7.20 4.05
CA HIS A 19 -8.44 7.18 5.52
C HIS A 19 -7.42 6.20 6.07
N LEU A 20 -6.30 6.05 5.36
CA LEU A 20 -5.22 5.12 5.75
C LEU A 20 -3.98 5.84 6.24
N ASP A 21 -4.14 7.06 6.76
CA ASP A 21 -3.03 7.89 7.24
C ASP A 21 -2.23 7.20 8.35
N GLU A 22 -2.87 6.34 9.13
CA GLU A 22 -2.22 5.63 10.23
C GLU A 22 -1.19 4.62 9.74
N LEU A 23 -1.24 4.25 8.47
CA LEU A 23 -0.29 3.32 7.88
C LEU A 23 1.00 4.00 7.40
N VAL A 24 1.03 5.33 7.38
CA VAL A 24 2.22 6.08 6.97
C VAL A 24 3.39 5.75 7.90
N GLY A 25 4.54 5.43 7.30
CA GLY A 25 5.73 4.99 8.05
C GLY A 25 5.82 3.49 8.25
N ARG A 26 4.74 2.75 7.97
CA ARG A 26 4.72 1.30 8.09
C ARG A 26 5.40 0.67 6.87
N LYS A 27 5.88 -0.54 7.06
CA LYS A 27 6.55 -1.31 6.01
C LYS A 27 5.75 -2.54 5.66
N GLY A 28 5.92 -3.01 4.44
CA GLY A 28 5.23 -4.21 4.01
C GLY A 28 5.82 -4.83 2.76
N LEU A 29 5.23 -5.95 2.36
CA LEU A 29 5.61 -6.69 1.17
C LEU A 29 4.46 -6.64 0.16
N VAL A 30 4.76 -6.23 -1.06
CA VAL A 30 3.75 -6.22 -2.13
C VAL A 30 3.45 -7.67 -2.51
N VAL A 31 2.22 -8.12 -2.25
CA VAL A 31 1.80 -9.51 -2.52
C VAL A 31 0.92 -9.63 -3.75
N GLU A 32 0.29 -8.52 -4.18
CA GLU A 32 -0.55 -8.49 -5.37
C GLU A 32 -0.37 -7.16 -6.07
N GLU A 33 -0.15 -7.20 -7.37
CA GLU A 33 0.02 -6.02 -8.18
C GLU A 33 -1.28 -5.77 -8.96
N LEU A 34 -1.87 -4.58 -8.81
CA LEU A 34 -3.17 -4.25 -9.38
C LEU A 34 -3.11 -3.10 -10.39
N SER A 35 -1.93 -2.77 -10.89
CA SER A 35 -1.77 -1.67 -11.84
C SER A 35 -2.44 -1.95 -13.19
N PHE A 36 -2.78 -3.19 -13.48
CA PHE A 36 -3.51 -3.55 -14.70
C PHE A 36 -4.99 -3.15 -14.65
N MET A 37 -5.51 -2.81 -13.48
CA MET A 37 -6.89 -2.38 -13.33
C MET A 37 -7.04 -0.95 -13.85
N GLU A 38 -8.10 -0.71 -14.61
CA GLU A 38 -8.35 0.62 -15.20
C GLU A 38 -8.86 1.64 -14.19
N THR A 39 -9.30 1.17 -13.03
CA THR A 39 -9.80 2.06 -11.98
C THR A 39 -8.66 2.77 -11.27
N SER A 40 -8.86 4.05 -10.98
CA SER A 40 -7.94 4.84 -10.18
C SER A 40 -8.40 4.79 -8.71
N PRO A 41 -7.45 4.82 -7.74
CA PRO A 41 -6.00 4.89 -7.92
C PRO A 41 -5.38 3.53 -8.26
N ARG A 42 -4.24 3.58 -8.93
CA ARG A 42 -3.42 2.36 -9.13
C ARG A 42 -2.73 2.00 -7.83
N GLY A 43 -2.52 0.72 -7.63
CA GLY A 43 -1.85 0.26 -6.43
C GLY A 43 -1.73 -1.24 -6.39
N GLY A 44 -1.65 -1.77 -5.20
CA GLY A 44 -1.56 -3.19 -4.99
C GLY A 44 -1.90 -3.56 -3.56
N MET A 45 -1.96 -4.86 -3.30
CA MET A 45 -2.15 -5.37 -1.96
C MET A 45 -0.79 -5.52 -1.29
N VAL A 46 -0.67 -4.97 -0.09
CA VAL A 46 0.57 -4.97 0.68
C VAL A 46 0.32 -5.73 1.98
N PHE A 47 1.19 -6.70 2.25
CA PHE A 47 1.19 -7.44 3.51
C PHE A 47 2.01 -6.66 4.51
N LEU A 48 1.36 -6.13 5.54
CA LEU A 48 1.99 -5.24 6.53
C LEU A 48 2.91 -6.02 7.47
N ASP A 49 3.88 -5.32 8.03
CA ASP A 49 4.77 -5.85 9.06
C ASP A 49 4.03 -6.18 10.36
N GLU A 50 2.97 -5.43 10.66
CA GLU A 50 2.07 -5.67 11.78
C GLU A 50 0.63 -5.46 11.33
N ALA A 51 -0.29 -6.19 11.92
CA ALA A 51 -1.71 -6.04 11.60
C ALA A 51 -2.20 -4.62 11.91
N TYR A 52 -3.05 -4.09 11.03
CA TYR A 52 -3.77 -2.86 11.25
C TYR A 52 -5.26 -3.21 11.25
N LEU A 53 -5.98 -2.86 12.31
CA LEU A 53 -7.39 -3.22 12.51
C LEU A 53 -7.62 -4.73 12.31
N ASP A 54 -6.70 -5.55 12.83
CA ASP A 54 -6.72 -7.02 12.77
C ASP A 54 -6.54 -7.59 11.35
N GLU A 55 -6.11 -6.76 10.40
CA GLU A 55 -5.85 -7.19 9.02
C GLU A 55 -4.41 -6.93 8.64
N PHE A 56 -3.77 -7.89 7.98
CA PHE A 56 -2.39 -7.74 7.50
C PHE A 56 -2.30 -7.24 6.07
N VAL A 57 -3.30 -7.53 5.24
CA VAL A 57 -3.23 -7.20 3.81
C VAL A 57 -4.18 -6.05 3.52
N TRP A 58 -3.61 -4.97 2.95
CA TRP A 58 -4.36 -3.75 2.64
C TRP A 58 -4.04 -3.29 1.23
N PHE A 59 -5.04 -2.73 0.55
CA PHE A 59 -4.80 -2.03 -0.70
C PHE A 59 -4.08 -0.71 -0.40
N ILE A 60 -2.90 -0.52 -1.03
CA ILE A 60 -2.12 0.71 -0.86
C ILE A 60 -1.92 1.33 -2.24
N PRO A 61 -2.24 2.63 -2.41
CA PRO A 61 -2.01 3.32 -3.68
C PRO A 61 -0.52 3.35 -4.03
N GLU A 62 -0.22 3.25 -5.30
CA GLU A 62 1.17 3.29 -5.78
C GLU A 62 1.88 4.58 -5.38
N SER A 63 1.16 5.70 -5.34
CA SER A 63 1.70 7.00 -4.92
C SER A 63 2.10 7.02 -3.44
N ALA A 64 1.65 6.04 -2.66
CA ALA A 64 1.88 6.00 -1.21
C ALA A 64 2.96 5.02 -0.80
N VAL A 65 3.79 4.53 -1.73
CA VAL A 65 4.87 3.59 -1.40
C VAL A 65 6.20 4.07 -1.95
N VAL A 66 7.26 3.73 -1.21
CA VAL A 66 8.64 3.91 -1.64
C VAL A 66 9.32 2.54 -1.50
N TYR A 67 9.98 2.10 -2.56
CA TYR A 67 10.68 0.81 -2.55
C TYR A 67 11.95 0.90 -1.71
N GLU A 68 12.19 -0.15 -0.96
CA GLU A 68 13.41 -0.26 -0.17
C GLU A 68 14.61 -0.66 -1.01
#